data_dc23f7b17fa4c773ee07b5c1d08d215c
#
_entry.id   dc23f7b17fa4c773ee07b5c1d08d215c
#
_cell.length_a   1.000
_cell.length_b   1.000
_cell.length_c   1.000
_cell.angle_alpha   90.00
_cell.angle_beta   90.00
_cell.angle_gamma   90.00
#
_symmetry.space_group_name_H-M   'P 1'
#
loop_
_entity.id
_entity.type
_entity.pdbx_description
1 polymer ?
#
loop_
_entity_poly.entity_id
_entity_poly.type
_entity_poly.pdbx_seq_one_letter_code
_entity_poly.pdbx_strand_id
1 'polypeptide(L)'
;MKKIWILLIFIFFFSALNCRADEVLTEDKIIEEYSQDESINSNLNSLYTYIDNMKTDIELINDLNPVEYIKSYIKNGKGNISFSLILKSVVSLIFKEVKTVLKLSLSIIIIAILCSLLKNIQDALSSDSISNIAFYACYLVLILILSKSFLVSISIAKEAIYGISAFMNGILPILVSIIALSGGVMEVATLDPIILVAVLIIPKIYVNIIIPLILISFVLEFANNLSEEHKINNLCKTIKQITLWLQGGIITIFIATLTIRGITSSTIDAVTLKTTKFAIDNFIPIVGKAFSDAISSVVGYSLIIKNAISSMGLLILVLIILYPIIKIVLISFIYKMSAALTEPISDKRITSSIEGAGNAMVLLLSCILSVSLMFFVLFAIIASAGKFIVGG
;
A
#
# COMPACT_ATOMS: atom_id res chain seq x y z
N MET A 1 -19.49 -7.53 -10.64
CA MET A 1 -18.06 -7.91 -10.66
C MET A 1 -17.15 -6.98 -9.84
N LYS A 2 -17.30 -5.62 -9.87
CA LYS A 2 -16.44 -4.68 -9.10
C LYS A 2 -16.48 -4.86 -7.56
N LYS A 3 -17.63 -5.23 -6.98
CA LYS A 3 -17.76 -5.43 -5.51
C LYS A 3 -17.05 -6.69 -5.00
N ILE A 4 -16.94 -7.71 -5.83
CA ILE A 4 -16.26 -8.98 -5.50
C ILE A 4 -14.73 -8.78 -5.46
N TRP A 5 -14.19 -7.92 -6.30
CA TRP A 5 -12.76 -7.61 -6.31
C TRP A 5 -12.28 -6.87 -5.04
N ILE A 6 -13.08 -5.93 -4.54
CA ILE A 6 -12.77 -5.23 -3.27
C ILE A 6 -12.84 -6.20 -2.09
N LEU A 7 -13.84 -7.10 -2.10
CA LEU A 7 -14.00 -8.13 -1.06
C LEU A 7 -12.86 -9.17 -1.13
N LEU A 8 -12.43 -9.56 -2.33
CA LEU A 8 -11.30 -10.49 -2.54
C LEU A 8 -9.97 -9.87 -2.10
N ILE A 9 -9.74 -8.59 -2.36
CA ILE A 9 -8.55 -7.87 -1.87
C ILE A 9 -8.57 -7.81 -0.34
N PHE A 10 -9.74 -7.55 0.27
CA PHE A 10 -9.89 -7.51 1.72
C PHE A 10 -9.71 -8.90 2.36
N ILE A 11 -10.26 -9.97 1.75
CA ILE A 11 -10.06 -11.36 2.20
C ILE A 11 -8.60 -11.79 2.00
N PHE A 12 -7.97 -11.42 0.89
CA PHE A 12 -6.56 -11.72 0.64
C PHE A 12 -5.64 -11.02 1.65
N PHE A 13 -5.92 -9.76 1.98
CA PHE A 13 -5.22 -9.03 3.04
C PHE A 13 -5.42 -9.68 4.42
N PHE A 14 -6.62 -10.18 4.70
CA PHE A 14 -6.91 -10.83 5.99
C PHE A 14 -6.36 -12.26 6.10
N SER A 15 -6.27 -13.00 4.99
CA SER A 15 -5.69 -14.36 4.98
C SER A 15 -4.17 -14.35 5.14
N ALA A 16 -3.49 -13.29 4.69
CA ALA A 16 -2.04 -13.13 4.88
C ALA A 16 -1.65 -12.93 6.37
N LEU A 17 -2.57 -12.41 7.21
CA LEU A 17 -2.36 -12.28 8.65
C LEU A 17 -2.41 -13.62 9.40
N ASN A 18 -2.94 -14.68 8.79
CA ASN A 18 -3.00 -16.03 9.34
C ASN A 18 -1.87 -16.96 8.86
N CYS A 19 -0.75 -16.42 8.39
CA CYS A 19 0.42 -17.24 8.10
C CYS A 19 0.93 -17.86 9.41
N ARG A 20 0.48 -19.09 9.69
CA ARG A 20 0.96 -19.91 10.79
C ARG A 20 2.43 -20.21 10.54
N ALA A 21 3.29 -19.74 11.41
CA ALA A 21 4.66 -20.26 11.48
C ALA A 21 4.57 -21.73 11.91
N ASP A 22 5.03 -22.64 11.04
CA ASP A 22 5.23 -24.04 11.43
C ASP A 22 6.23 -24.11 12.59
N GLU A 23 6.03 -25.08 13.46
CA GLU A 23 6.79 -25.29 14.70
C GLU A 23 8.30 -25.31 14.40
N VAL A 24 8.98 -24.27 14.84
CA VAL A 24 10.44 -24.24 14.91
C VAL A 24 10.84 -24.90 16.22
N LEU A 25 11.65 -25.95 16.11
CA LEU A 25 12.25 -26.68 17.22
C LEU A 25 12.92 -25.70 18.21
N THR A 26 12.47 -25.73 19.45
CA THR A 26 12.96 -24.95 20.57
C THR A 26 14.35 -25.43 20.98
N GLU A 27 15.39 -24.69 20.61
CA GLU A 27 16.71 -24.81 21.20
C GLU A 27 17.10 -23.50 21.87
N ASP A 28 16.67 -23.33 23.12
CA ASP A 28 16.97 -22.17 23.99
C ASP A 28 18.48 -21.91 24.19
N LYS A 29 19.34 -22.89 23.90
CA LYS A 29 20.81 -22.78 24.05
C LYS A 29 21.52 -22.10 22.88
N ILE A 30 20.95 -22.16 21.70
CA ILE A 30 21.56 -21.60 20.48
C ILE A 30 21.43 -20.06 20.47
N ILE A 31 20.39 -19.52 21.08
CA ILE A 31 20.08 -18.09 21.06
C ILE A 31 21.07 -17.25 21.88
N GLU A 32 21.59 -17.79 22.99
CA GLU A 32 22.55 -17.07 23.85
C GLU A 32 23.96 -17.02 23.26
N GLU A 33 24.39 -18.03 22.53
CA GLU A 33 25.75 -18.14 22.01
C GLU A 33 25.98 -17.31 20.74
N TYR A 34 24.96 -17.11 19.91
CA TYR A 34 25.05 -16.38 18.61
C TYR A 34 24.60 -14.92 18.67
N SER A 35 24.18 -14.41 19.83
CA SER A 35 23.90 -12.96 20.01
C SER A 35 25.17 -12.07 19.90
N GLN A 36 26.35 -12.67 19.66
CA GLN A 36 27.63 -11.98 19.55
C GLN A 36 28.12 -11.74 18.12
N ASP A 37 27.35 -12.11 17.10
CA ASP A 37 27.76 -11.84 15.71
C ASP A 37 27.56 -10.34 15.38
N GLU A 38 28.70 -9.65 15.26
CA GLU A 38 28.80 -8.19 15.11
C GLU A 38 28.05 -7.69 13.84
N SER A 39 28.03 -8.50 12.79
CA SER A 39 27.35 -8.15 11.52
C SER A 39 25.82 -8.22 11.62
N ILE A 40 25.28 -9.19 12.33
CA ILE A 40 23.84 -9.34 12.57
C ILE A 40 23.36 -8.26 13.54
N ASN A 41 24.13 -7.99 14.61
CA ASN A 41 23.80 -6.95 15.58
C ASN A 41 23.82 -5.53 14.98
N SER A 42 24.74 -5.24 14.06
CA SER A 42 24.79 -3.96 13.35
C SER A 42 23.54 -3.75 12.45
N ASN A 43 23.11 -4.80 11.75
CA ASN A 43 21.89 -4.77 10.93
C ASN A 43 20.62 -4.60 11.78
N LEU A 44 20.52 -5.27 12.93
CA LEU A 44 19.41 -5.09 13.86
C LEU A 44 19.37 -3.69 14.48
N ASN A 45 20.51 -3.13 14.85
CA ASN A 45 20.60 -1.76 15.39
C ASN A 45 20.20 -0.71 14.35
N SER A 46 20.64 -0.89 13.11
CA SER A 46 20.21 -0.04 11.99
C SER A 46 18.69 -0.10 11.76
N LEU A 47 18.12 -1.30 11.86
CA LEU A 47 16.67 -1.50 11.78
C LEU A 47 15.93 -0.82 12.93
N TYR A 48 16.40 -0.97 14.16
CA TYR A 48 15.77 -0.35 15.33
C TYR A 48 15.78 1.17 15.24
N THR A 49 16.91 1.75 14.82
CA THR A 49 17.03 3.20 14.59
C THR A 49 16.07 3.66 13.48
N TYR A 50 15.95 2.89 12.40
CA TYR A 50 15.03 3.20 11.31
C TYR A 50 13.56 3.16 11.76
N ILE A 51 13.18 2.13 12.51
CA ILE A 51 11.82 1.98 13.06
C ILE A 51 11.50 3.10 14.05
N ASP A 52 12.43 3.48 14.92
CA ASP A 52 12.22 4.56 15.89
C ASP A 52 12.04 5.93 15.19
N ASN A 53 12.74 6.18 14.10
CA ASN A 53 12.51 7.36 13.27
C ASN A 53 11.12 7.36 12.62
N MET A 54 10.60 6.19 12.21
CA MET A 54 9.25 6.08 11.64
C MET A 54 8.13 6.26 12.65
N LYS A 55 8.33 5.99 13.93
CA LYS A 55 7.33 6.20 14.99
C LYS A 55 6.87 7.65 15.08
N THR A 56 7.75 8.60 14.78
CA THR A 56 7.42 10.04 14.81
C THR A 56 6.45 10.44 13.68
N ASP A 57 6.44 9.71 12.57
CA ASP A 57 5.66 10.08 11.38
C ASP A 57 4.28 9.38 11.31
N ILE A 58 4.09 8.25 12.00
CA ILE A 58 2.87 7.46 11.94
C ILE A 58 2.37 7.10 13.35
N GLU A 59 1.34 7.82 13.85
CA GLU A 59 0.75 7.61 15.17
C GLU A 59 0.38 6.13 15.45
N LEU A 60 -0.08 5.39 14.43
CA LEU A 60 -0.47 3.98 14.54
C LEU A 60 0.70 3.03 14.84
N ILE A 61 1.92 3.40 14.49
CA ILE A 61 3.12 2.59 14.74
C ILE A 61 3.58 2.75 16.20
N ASN A 62 3.30 3.88 16.84
CA ASN A 62 3.68 4.12 18.24
C ASN A 62 3.02 3.11 19.20
N ASP A 63 1.78 2.71 18.92
CA ASP A 63 1.02 1.79 19.76
C ASP A 63 1.52 0.34 19.67
N LEU A 64 2.33 -0.01 18.64
CA LEU A 64 2.69 -1.40 18.33
C LEU A 64 4.02 -1.88 18.92
N ASN A 65 4.87 -0.97 19.38
CA ASN A 65 6.21 -1.29 19.89
C ASN A 65 6.99 -2.29 19.00
N PRO A 66 7.32 -1.92 17.74
CA PRO A 66 7.87 -2.85 16.74
C PRO A 66 9.19 -3.53 17.19
N VAL A 67 10.00 -2.82 17.95
CA VAL A 67 11.28 -3.32 18.46
C VAL A 67 11.06 -4.46 19.46
N GLU A 68 10.10 -4.29 20.36
CA GLU A 68 9.76 -5.34 21.35
C GLU A 68 9.14 -6.57 20.67
N TYR A 69 8.33 -6.35 19.62
CA TYR A 69 7.80 -7.45 18.82
C TYR A 69 8.91 -8.28 18.18
N ILE A 70 9.89 -7.65 17.53
CA ILE A 70 11.00 -8.36 16.89
C ILE A 70 11.80 -9.13 17.93
N LYS A 71 12.11 -8.51 19.08
CA LYS A 71 12.81 -9.17 20.19
C LYS A 71 12.04 -10.37 20.74
N SER A 72 10.72 -10.24 20.95
CA SER A 72 9.88 -11.33 21.44
C SER A 72 9.74 -12.45 20.40
N TYR A 73 9.69 -12.11 19.12
CA TYR A 73 9.63 -13.09 18.04
C TYR A 73 10.93 -13.90 17.94
N ILE A 74 12.08 -13.25 18.01
CA ILE A 74 13.40 -13.92 18.01
C ILE A 74 13.51 -14.86 19.21
N LYS A 75 13.03 -14.45 20.40
CA LYS A 75 13.14 -15.23 21.64
C LYS A 75 12.14 -16.38 21.74
N ASN A 76 10.90 -16.19 21.30
CA ASN A 76 9.79 -17.09 21.59
C ASN A 76 9.18 -17.74 20.32
N GLY A 77 9.70 -17.44 19.13
CA GLY A 77 9.10 -17.85 17.84
C GLY A 77 7.73 -17.22 17.55
N LYS A 78 7.22 -16.35 18.42
CA LYS A 78 5.91 -15.69 18.27
C LYS A 78 6.01 -14.22 18.68
N GLY A 79 5.50 -13.36 17.80
CA GLY A 79 5.37 -11.94 18.12
C GLY A 79 4.07 -11.67 18.89
N ASN A 80 4.14 -10.83 19.91
CA ASN A 80 2.99 -10.49 20.75
C ASN A 80 2.35 -9.19 20.21
N ILE A 81 1.34 -9.33 19.33
CA ILE A 81 0.56 -8.19 18.84
C ILE A 81 -0.86 -8.28 19.39
N SER A 82 -1.28 -7.24 20.09
CA SER A 82 -2.67 -7.12 20.49
C SER A 82 -3.55 -6.67 19.32
N PHE A 83 -4.21 -7.63 18.67
CA PHE A 83 -5.15 -7.34 17.58
C PHE A 83 -6.27 -6.37 18.01
N SER A 84 -6.69 -6.44 19.28
CA SER A 84 -7.68 -5.52 19.85
C SER A 84 -7.20 -4.07 19.87
N LEU A 85 -5.91 -3.85 20.06
CA LEU A 85 -5.28 -2.52 20.06
C LEU A 85 -5.30 -1.92 18.66
N ILE A 86 -4.90 -2.70 17.64
CA ILE A 86 -4.96 -2.27 16.23
C ILE A 86 -6.40 -1.94 15.85
N LEU A 87 -7.37 -2.79 16.18
CA LEU A 87 -8.78 -2.58 15.88
C LEU A 87 -9.31 -1.29 16.52
N LYS A 88 -8.95 -1.02 17.77
CA LYS A 88 -9.33 0.20 18.49
C LYS A 88 -8.75 1.46 17.83
N SER A 89 -7.48 1.42 17.44
CA SER A 89 -6.82 2.54 16.76
C SER A 89 -7.41 2.80 15.38
N VAL A 90 -7.72 1.76 14.61
CA VAL A 90 -8.41 1.87 13.30
C VAL A 90 -9.81 2.47 13.45
N VAL A 91 -10.59 1.98 14.42
CA VAL A 91 -11.94 2.51 14.68
C VAL A 91 -11.88 3.98 15.09
N SER A 92 -10.96 4.35 15.98
CA SER A 92 -10.73 5.74 16.38
C SER A 92 -10.40 6.65 15.19
N LEU A 93 -9.53 6.17 14.30
CA LEU A 93 -9.14 6.87 13.07
C LEU A 93 -10.34 7.07 12.13
N ILE A 94 -11.17 6.04 11.94
CA ILE A 94 -12.41 6.15 11.13
C ILE A 94 -13.33 7.22 11.71
N PHE A 95 -13.58 7.22 13.02
CA PHE A 95 -14.46 8.22 13.65
C PHE A 95 -13.90 9.64 13.54
N LYS A 96 -12.58 9.83 13.72
CA LYS A 96 -11.90 11.12 13.54
C LYS A 96 -12.10 11.66 12.11
N GLU A 97 -11.90 10.82 11.11
CA GLU A 97 -12.03 11.20 9.70
C GLU A 97 -13.50 11.40 9.27
N VAL A 98 -14.42 10.58 9.74
CA VAL A 98 -15.87 10.72 9.45
C VAL A 98 -16.36 12.12 9.84
N LYS A 99 -15.96 12.65 11.02
CA LYS A 99 -16.35 14.00 11.45
C LYS A 99 -15.86 15.09 10.48
N THR A 100 -14.65 14.94 9.94
CA THR A 100 -14.07 15.88 8.97
C THR A 100 -14.77 15.81 7.62
N VAL A 101 -15.04 14.60 7.15
CA VAL A 101 -15.65 14.35 5.84
C VAL A 101 -17.14 14.70 5.83
N LEU A 102 -17.86 14.56 6.95
CA LEU A 102 -19.25 15.03 7.09
C LEU A 102 -19.39 16.54 6.91
N LYS A 103 -18.44 17.33 7.41
CA LYS A 103 -18.44 18.81 7.17
C LYS A 103 -18.33 19.12 5.68
N LEU A 104 -17.51 18.37 4.95
CA LEU A 104 -17.39 18.49 3.50
C LEU A 104 -18.73 18.16 2.80
N SER A 105 -19.38 17.06 3.21
CA SER A 105 -20.70 16.67 2.69
C SER A 105 -21.73 17.77 2.86
N LEU A 106 -21.84 18.31 4.07
CA LEU A 106 -22.78 19.41 4.35
C LEU A 106 -22.53 20.61 3.44
N SER A 107 -21.27 21.00 3.24
CA SER A 107 -20.94 22.11 2.34
C SER A 107 -21.38 21.84 0.90
N ILE A 108 -21.16 20.64 0.41
CA ILE A 108 -21.55 20.22 -0.95
C ILE A 108 -23.08 20.23 -1.10
N ILE A 109 -23.80 19.66 -0.13
CA ILE A 109 -25.27 19.59 -0.16
C ILE A 109 -25.88 21.00 -0.10
N ILE A 110 -25.39 21.88 0.79
CA ILE A 110 -25.87 23.27 0.89
C ILE A 110 -25.70 24.01 -0.44
N ILE A 111 -24.51 23.95 -1.04
CA ILE A 111 -24.27 24.59 -2.35
C ILE A 111 -25.15 23.98 -3.44
N ALA A 112 -25.32 22.66 -3.46
CA ALA A 112 -26.19 22.00 -4.45
C ALA A 112 -27.66 22.45 -4.32
N ILE A 113 -28.17 22.59 -3.08
CA ILE A 113 -29.51 23.11 -2.82
C ILE A 113 -29.63 24.58 -3.26
N LEU A 114 -28.63 25.41 -2.95
CA LEU A 114 -28.63 26.82 -3.39
C LEU A 114 -28.64 26.94 -4.92
N CYS A 115 -27.82 26.15 -5.61
CA CYS A 115 -27.86 26.13 -7.08
C CYS A 115 -29.21 25.69 -7.62
N SER A 116 -29.86 24.72 -6.99
CA SER A 116 -31.19 24.24 -7.39
C SER A 116 -32.28 25.29 -7.17
N LEU A 117 -32.24 25.97 -6.03
CA LEU A 117 -33.18 27.08 -5.74
C LEU A 117 -33.04 28.20 -6.78
N LEU A 118 -31.81 28.59 -7.12
CA LEU A 118 -31.55 29.60 -8.14
C LEU A 118 -32.10 29.19 -9.50
N LYS A 119 -31.94 27.92 -9.87
CA LYS A 119 -32.50 27.38 -11.12
C LYS A 119 -34.04 27.40 -11.11
N ASN A 120 -34.66 26.94 -10.02
CA ASN A 120 -36.13 26.96 -9.91
C ASN A 120 -36.72 28.40 -9.98
N ILE A 121 -36.01 29.38 -9.41
CA ILE A 121 -36.40 30.79 -9.53
C ILE A 121 -36.26 31.26 -10.99
N GLN A 122 -35.22 30.82 -11.70
CA GLN A 122 -35.02 31.11 -13.10
C GLN A 122 -36.19 30.59 -13.95
N ASP A 123 -36.55 29.32 -13.75
CA ASP A 123 -37.64 28.67 -14.50
C ASP A 123 -39.00 29.39 -14.22
N ALA A 124 -39.18 29.95 -13.01
CA ALA A 124 -40.40 30.67 -12.61
C ALA A 124 -40.47 32.09 -13.18
N LEU A 125 -39.34 32.78 -13.35
CA LEU A 125 -39.33 34.23 -13.73
C LEU A 125 -39.17 34.45 -15.24
N SER A 126 -39.00 33.40 -16.08
CA SER A 126 -38.82 33.48 -17.55
C SER A 126 -37.73 34.47 -18.00
N SER A 127 -36.78 34.82 -17.13
CA SER A 127 -35.70 35.76 -17.43
C SER A 127 -34.36 35.04 -17.59
N ASP A 128 -34.04 34.66 -18.85
CA ASP A 128 -32.93 33.77 -19.19
C ASP A 128 -31.53 34.31 -18.87
N SER A 129 -31.29 35.62 -18.85
CA SER A 129 -29.92 36.15 -18.82
C SER A 129 -29.34 36.26 -17.40
N ILE A 130 -30.06 36.80 -16.42
CA ILE A 130 -29.53 37.07 -15.07
C ILE A 130 -29.43 35.82 -14.23
N SER A 131 -30.40 34.93 -14.40
CA SER A 131 -30.49 33.70 -13.64
C SER A 131 -29.44 32.63 -14.08
N ASN A 132 -29.11 32.58 -15.36
CA ASN A 132 -28.00 31.73 -15.86
C ASN A 132 -26.67 32.13 -15.23
N ILE A 133 -26.40 33.45 -15.06
CA ILE A 133 -25.17 33.94 -14.44
C ILE A 133 -25.10 33.49 -12.97
N ALA A 134 -26.20 33.60 -12.23
CA ALA A 134 -26.25 33.18 -10.83
C ALA A 134 -26.06 31.68 -10.65
N PHE A 135 -26.68 30.85 -11.53
CA PHE A 135 -26.47 29.40 -11.56
C PHE A 135 -25.00 29.04 -11.82
N TYR A 136 -24.38 29.62 -12.84
CA TYR A 136 -22.96 29.36 -13.13
C TYR A 136 -22.04 29.81 -12.01
N ALA A 137 -22.35 30.92 -11.34
CA ALA A 137 -21.57 31.38 -10.16
C ALA A 137 -21.61 30.32 -9.03
N CYS A 138 -22.80 29.81 -8.69
CA CYS A 138 -22.94 28.75 -7.70
C CYS A 138 -22.27 27.44 -8.14
N TYR A 139 -22.40 27.08 -9.40
CA TYR A 139 -21.74 25.89 -9.95
C TYR A 139 -20.21 25.98 -9.89
N LEU A 140 -19.64 27.15 -10.15
CA LEU A 140 -18.20 27.40 -9.99
C LEU A 140 -17.76 27.26 -8.53
N VAL A 141 -18.55 27.74 -7.56
CA VAL A 141 -18.26 27.53 -6.13
C VAL A 141 -18.26 26.03 -5.78
N LEU A 142 -19.22 25.27 -6.31
CA LEU A 142 -19.24 23.80 -6.15
C LEU A 142 -17.96 23.17 -6.70
N ILE A 143 -17.56 23.51 -7.93
CA ILE A 143 -16.33 23.01 -8.54
C ILE A 143 -15.11 23.35 -7.69
N LEU A 144 -15.03 24.57 -7.14
CA LEU A 144 -13.91 24.97 -6.27
C LEU A 144 -13.83 24.11 -5.00
N ILE A 145 -14.97 23.81 -4.35
CA ILE A 145 -15.02 22.95 -3.16
C ILE A 145 -14.57 21.54 -3.51
N LEU A 146 -15.11 20.96 -4.59
CA LEU A 146 -14.76 19.61 -5.04
C LEU A 146 -13.27 19.54 -5.45
N SER A 147 -12.76 20.54 -6.17
CA SER A 147 -11.36 20.61 -6.61
C SER A 147 -10.40 20.72 -5.43
N LYS A 148 -10.72 21.58 -4.44
CA LYS A 148 -9.89 21.70 -3.23
C LYS A 148 -9.76 20.37 -2.50
N SER A 149 -10.87 19.68 -2.30
CA SER A 149 -10.87 18.36 -1.63
C SER A 149 -10.13 17.30 -2.47
N PHE A 150 -10.28 17.34 -3.80
CA PHE A 150 -9.58 16.43 -4.69
C PHE A 150 -8.06 16.64 -4.68
N LEU A 151 -7.60 17.88 -4.70
CA LEU A 151 -6.17 18.20 -4.62
C LEU A 151 -5.55 17.75 -3.28
N VAL A 152 -6.28 17.90 -2.17
CA VAL A 152 -5.86 17.35 -0.87
C VAL A 152 -5.74 15.82 -0.95
N SER A 153 -6.68 15.15 -1.59
CA SER A 153 -6.64 13.69 -1.77
C SER A 153 -5.48 13.24 -2.66
N ILE A 154 -5.12 14.03 -3.68
CA ILE A 154 -3.91 13.80 -4.48
C ILE A 154 -2.65 13.90 -3.62
N SER A 155 -2.55 14.90 -2.73
CA SER A 155 -1.40 15.03 -1.81
C SER A 155 -1.28 13.80 -0.93
N ILE A 156 -2.38 13.36 -0.31
CA ILE A 156 -2.43 12.15 0.51
C ILE A 156 -2.01 10.91 -0.28
N ALA A 157 -2.45 10.78 -1.53
CA ALA A 157 -2.05 9.67 -2.38
C ALA A 157 -0.56 9.67 -2.71
N LYS A 158 0.01 10.84 -3.03
CA LYS A 158 1.44 11.01 -3.28
C LYS A 158 2.27 10.70 -2.03
N GLU A 159 1.87 11.23 -0.88
CA GLU A 159 2.53 10.99 0.41
C GLU A 159 2.50 9.50 0.76
N ALA A 160 1.38 8.81 0.53
CA ALA A 160 1.26 7.36 0.74
C ALA A 160 2.22 6.57 -0.17
N ILE A 161 2.25 6.88 -1.47
CA ILE A 161 3.12 6.20 -2.44
C ILE A 161 4.59 6.40 -2.09
N TYR A 162 4.99 7.63 -1.74
CA TYR A 162 6.36 7.92 -1.33
C TYR A 162 6.69 7.34 0.04
N GLY A 163 5.74 7.31 0.99
CA GLY A 163 5.91 6.70 2.30
C GLY A 163 6.18 5.19 2.20
N ILE A 164 5.43 4.48 1.35
CA ILE A 164 5.69 3.06 1.06
C ILE A 164 7.09 2.88 0.45
N SER A 165 7.45 3.71 -0.53
CA SER A 165 8.78 3.66 -1.18
C SER A 165 9.91 3.93 -0.19
N ALA A 166 9.76 4.93 0.69
CA ALA A 166 10.75 5.25 1.73
C ALA A 166 10.90 4.10 2.72
N PHE A 167 9.79 3.50 3.17
CA PHE A 167 9.81 2.33 4.03
C PHE A 167 10.56 1.16 3.38
N MET A 168 10.26 0.87 2.13
CA MET A 168 10.92 -0.22 1.39
C MET A 168 12.43 0.07 1.20
N ASN A 169 12.80 1.31 0.90
CA ASN A 169 14.22 1.71 0.80
C ASN A 169 15.00 1.49 2.11
N GLY A 170 14.36 1.66 3.26
CA GLY A 170 15.01 1.45 4.55
C GLY A 170 15.12 -0.01 4.96
N ILE A 171 14.06 -0.82 4.74
CA ILE A 171 13.99 -2.19 5.25
C ILE A 171 14.61 -3.23 4.30
N LEU A 172 14.53 -3.01 2.98
CA LEU A 172 14.99 -4.00 2.00
C LEU A 172 16.48 -4.29 2.06
N PRO A 173 17.41 -3.31 2.19
CA PRO A 173 18.84 -3.61 2.30
C PRO A 173 19.15 -4.49 3.51
N ILE A 174 18.44 -4.31 4.61
CA ILE A 174 18.62 -5.12 5.84
C ILE A 174 18.16 -6.55 5.59
N LEU A 175 16.96 -6.74 5.00
CA LEU A 175 16.46 -8.07 4.65
C LEU A 175 17.35 -8.79 3.65
N VAL A 176 17.82 -8.09 2.62
CA VAL A 176 18.73 -8.60 1.59
C VAL A 176 20.03 -9.09 2.22
N SER A 177 20.62 -8.33 3.14
CA SER A 177 21.84 -8.73 3.87
C SER A 177 21.63 -10.00 4.69
N ILE A 178 20.50 -10.11 5.39
CA ILE A 178 20.17 -11.30 6.19
C ILE A 178 19.90 -12.53 5.30
N ILE A 179 19.26 -12.35 4.15
CA ILE A 179 19.05 -13.44 3.18
C ILE A 179 20.39 -13.93 2.63
N ALA A 180 21.33 -13.04 2.32
CA ALA A 180 22.67 -13.41 1.87
C ALA A 180 23.40 -14.26 2.94
N LEU A 181 23.33 -13.85 4.22
CA LEU A 181 23.89 -14.61 5.36
C LEU A 181 23.20 -15.97 5.54
N SER A 182 21.94 -16.12 5.17
CA SER A 182 21.21 -17.39 5.21
C SER A 182 21.47 -18.29 4.00
N GLY A 183 22.42 -17.94 3.12
CA GLY A 183 22.78 -18.73 1.94
C GLY A 183 21.99 -18.43 0.67
N GLY A 184 21.10 -17.42 0.68
CA GLY A 184 20.29 -16.97 -0.46
C GLY A 184 21.03 -15.98 -1.37
N VAL A 185 22.28 -16.24 -1.72
CA VAL A 185 23.12 -15.31 -2.50
C VAL A 185 22.60 -15.09 -3.92
N MET A 186 22.17 -16.14 -4.59
CA MET A 186 21.62 -16.03 -5.95
C MET A 186 20.26 -15.35 -5.94
N GLU A 187 19.44 -15.59 -4.90
CA GLU A 187 18.16 -14.95 -4.72
C GLU A 187 18.31 -13.43 -4.56
N VAL A 188 19.27 -13.00 -3.73
CA VAL A 188 19.65 -11.58 -3.59
C VAL A 188 20.10 -11.00 -4.92
N ALA A 189 21.04 -11.62 -5.61
CA ALA A 189 21.58 -11.11 -6.87
C ALA A 189 20.51 -10.96 -7.97
N THR A 190 19.48 -11.80 -7.96
CA THR A 190 18.39 -11.74 -8.94
C THR A 190 17.29 -10.75 -8.55
N LEU A 191 17.07 -10.52 -7.25
CA LEU A 191 16.05 -9.59 -6.76
C LEU A 191 16.52 -8.13 -6.76
N ASP A 192 17.80 -7.86 -6.56
CA ASP A 192 18.35 -6.50 -6.47
C ASP A 192 17.92 -5.55 -7.60
N PRO A 193 18.03 -5.92 -8.91
CA PRO A 193 17.58 -5.05 -9.99
C PRO A 193 16.09 -4.78 -9.97
N ILE A 194 15.29 -5.77 -9.57
CA ILE A 194 13.82 -5.66 -9.49
C ILE A 194 13.43 -4.75 -8.34
N ILE A 195 14.10 -4.88 -7.20
CA ILE A 195 13.91 -4.02 -6.03
C ILE A 195 14.19 -2.57 -6.40
N LEU A 196 15.31 -2.29 -7.09
CA LEU A 196 15.64 -0.94 -7.56
C LEU A 196 14.55 -0.35 -8.46
N VAL A 197 14.08 -1.13 -9.45
CA VAL A 197 12.98 -0.70 -10.32
C VAL A 197 11.71 -0.45 -9.52
N ALA A 198 11.34 -1.39 -8.64
CA ALA A 198 10.14 -1.27 -7.82
C ALA A 198 10.17 0.01 -6.97
N VAL A 199 11.24 0.22 -6.23
CA VAL A 199 11.31 1.27 -5.22
C VAL A 199 11.55 2.65 -5.82
N LEU A 200 12.31 2.76 -6.92
CA LEU A 200 12.67 4.05 -7.52
C LEU A 200 11.78 4.45 -8.71
N ILE A 201 11.39 3.52 -9.55
CA ILE A 201 10.72 3.82 -10.83
C ILE A 201 9.20 3.77 -10.67
N ILE A 202 8.64 2.75 -10.02
CA ILE A 202 7.18 2.60 -9.89
C ILE A 202 6.53 3.81 -9.23
N PRO A 203 6.99 4.31 -8.07
CA PRO A 203 6.40 5.51 -7.46
C PRO A 203 6.43 6.72 -8.39
N LYS A 204 7.52 6.90 -9.14
CA LYS A 204 7.64 8.01 -10.10
C LYS A 204 6.64 7.89 -11.25
N ILE A 205 6.42 6.69 -11.78
CA ILE A 205 5.41 6.46 -12.83
C ILE A 205 4.02 6.81 -12.30
N TYR A 206 3.67 6.30 -11.11
CA TYR A 206 2.35 6.56 -10.53
C TYR A 206 2.14 8.04 -10.21
N VAL A 207 3.12 8.71 -9.60
CA VAL A 207 3.00 10.12 -9.20
C VAL A 207 3.05 11.07 -10.40
N ASN A 208 3.90 10.79 -11.41
CA ASN A 208 4.14 11.73 -12.52
C ASN A 208 3.33 11.43 -13.78
N ILE A 209 2.75 10.22 -13.92
CA ILE A 209 1.96 9.86 -15.10
C ILE A 209 0.52 9.50 -14.69
N ILE A 210 0.33 8.54 -13.77
CA ILE A 210 -1.01 8.05 -13.45
C ILE A 210 -1.84 9.09 -12.70
N ILE A 211 -1.30 9.73 -11.67
CA ILE A 211 -2.02 10.77 -10.91
C ILE A 211 -2.40 11.98 -11.81
N PRO A 212 -1.52 12.53 -12.67
CA PRO A 212 -1.91 13.54 -13.64
C PRO A 212 -3.02 13.10 -14.61
N LEU A 213 -3.02 11.85 -15.09
CA LEU A 213 -4.12 11.34 -15.91
C LEU A 213 -5.46 11.31 -15.15
N ILE A 214 -5.41 10.95 -13.86
CA ILE A 214 -6.60 11.00 -12.98
C ILE A 214 -7.08 12.44 -12.79
N LEU A 215 -6.15 13.40 -12.62
CA LEU A 215 -6.48 14.83 -12.51
C LEU A 215 -7.13 15.35 -13.81
N ILE A 216 -6.58 14.99 -14.97
CA ILE A 216 -7.18 15.34 -16.26
C ILE A 216 -8.59 14.75 -16.37
N SER A 217 -8.77 13.47 -15.97
CA SER A 217 -10.09 12.83 -15.97
C SER A 217 -11.09 13.56 -15.07
N PHE A 218 -10.64 14.04 -13.90
CA PHE A 218 -11.45 14.83 -12.97
C PHE A 218 -11.88 16.17 -13.58
N VAL A 219 -10.95 16.92 -14.18
CA VAL A 219 -11.25 18.23 -14.81
C VAL A 219 -12.19 18.06 -16.01
N LEU A 220 -11.96 17.05 -16.84
CA LEU A 220 -12.80 16.79 -18.00
C LEU A 220 -14.24 16.41 -17.62
N GLU A 221 -14.45 15.80 -16.45
CA GLU A 221 -15.81 15.50 -15.96
C GLU A 221 -16.61 16.76 -15.71
N PHE A 222 -16.00 17.82 -15.15
CA PHE A 222 -16.67 19.12 -14.99
C PHE A 222 -16.91 19.81 -16.32
N ALA A 223 -15.92 19.79 -17.21
CA ALA A 223 -16.09 20.36 -18.56
C ALA A 223 -17.22 19.66 -19.33
N ASN A 224 -17.36 18.34 -19.20
CA ASN A 224 -18.44 17.58 -19.81
C ASN A 224 -19.82 17.91 -19.24
N ASN A 225 -19.89 18.29 -17.95
CA ASN A 225 -21.15 18.60 -17.29
C ASN A 225 -21.51 20.10 -17.36
N LEU A 226 -20.58 20.96 -17.80
CA LEU A 226 -20.82 22.40 -17.91
C LEU A 226 -21.77 22.75 -19.07
N SER A 227 -21.66 22.04 -20.21
CA SER A 227 -22.47 22.27 -21.41
C SER A 227 -23.43 21.11 -21.66
N GLU A 228 -24.65 21.42 -22.05
CA GLU A 228 -25.64 20.43 -22.50
C GLU A 228 -25.45 20.07 -23.97
N GLU A 229 -24.95 21.02 -24.79
CA GLU A 229 -24.80 20.88 -26.23
C GLU A 229 -23.52 20.16 -26.66
N HIS A 230 -22.41 20.42 -25.98
CA HIS A 230 -21.07 19.92 -26.33
C HIS A 230 -20.57 18.91 -25.30
N LYS A 231 -21.00 17.65 -25.42
CA LYS A 231 -20.58 16.56 -24.50
C LYS A 231 -19.31 15.88 -24.98
N ILE A 232 -18.29 15.87 -24.13
CA ILE A 232 -17.00 15.17 -24.35
C ILE A 232 -16.95 13.81 -23.62
N ASN A 233 -18.11 13.19 -23.41
CA ASN A 233 -18.27 11.97 -22.61
C ASN A 233 -17.38 10.82 -23.09
N ASN A 234 -17.19 10.64 -24.41
CA ASN A 234 -16.32 9.60 -24.94
C ASN A 234 -14.84 9.84 -24.57
N LEU A 235 -14.38 11.10 -24.58
CA LEU A 235 -13.03 11.47 -24.16
C LEU A 235 -12.83 11.18 -22.68
N CYS A 236 -13.79 11.54 -21.81
CA CYS A 236 -13.75 11.23 -20.39
C CYS A 236 -13.65 9.73 -20.14
N LYS A 237 -14.47 8.92 -20.83
CA LYS A 237 -14.42 7.45 -20.72
C LYS A 237 -13.09 6.88 -21.18
N THR A 238 -12.57 7.37 -22.31
CA THR A 238 -11.30 6.89 -22.88
C THR A 238 -10.13 7.16 -21.93
N ILE A 239 -10.03 8.36 -21.35
CA ILE A 239 -8.95 8.67 -20.40
C ILE A 239 -9.05 7.82 -19.12
N LYS A 240 -10.25 7.63 -18.59
CA LYS A 240 -10.47 6.70 -17.45
C LYS A 240 -10.02 5.28 -17.80
N GLN A 241 -10.35 4.80 -18.97
CA GLN A 241 -9.99 3.47 -19.42
C GLN A 241 -8.48 3.31 -19.65
N ILE A 242 -7.83 4.29 -20.28
CA ILE A 242 -6.36 4.32 -20.43
C ILE A 242 -5.69 4.29 -19.07
N THR A 243 -6.15 5.10 -18.11
CA THR A 243 -5.61 5.12 -16.74
C THR A 243 -5.68 3.74 -16.08
N LEU A 244 -6.82 3.05 -16.18
CA LEU A 244 -7.00 1.71 -15.61
C LEU A 244 -6.16 0.65 -16.35
N TRP A 245 -6.02 0.73 -17.65
CA TRP A 245 -5.19 -0.19 -18.43
C TRP A 245 -3.71 -0.02 -18.13
N LEU A 246 -3.23 1.21 -17.98
CA LEU A 246 -1.86 1.49 -17.59
C LEU A 246 -1.57 0.92 -16.19
N GLN A 247 -2.44 1.16 -15.22
CA GLN A 247 -2.28 0.59 -13.87
C GLN A 247 -2.26 -0.94 -13.90
N GLY A 248 -3.24 -1.56 -14.58
CA GLY A 248 -3.33 -3.01 -14.70
C GLY A 248 -2.13 -3.63 -15.42
N GLY A 249 -1.66 -2.99 -16.49
CA GLY A 249 -0.47 -3.41 -17.25
C GLY A 249 0.80 -3.38 -16.41
N ILE A 250 1.03 -2.29 -15.67
CA ILE A 250 2.20 -2.14 -14.78
C ILE A 250 2.19 -3.24 -13.70
N ILE A 251 1.05 -3.46 -13.02
CA ILE A 251 0.92 -4.51 -12.00
C ILE A 251 1.20 -5.89 -12.60
N THR A 252 0.60 -6.20 -13.75
CA THR A 252 0.72 -7.51 -14.36
C THR A 252 2.17 -7.80 -14.76
N ILE A 253 2.84 -6.86 -15.43
CA ILE A 253 4.25 -7.00 -15.81
C ILE A 253 5.14 -7.17 -14.58
N PHE A 254 4.90 -6.38 -13.54
CA PHE A 254 5.69 -6.44 -12.31
C PHE A 254 5.54 -7.78 -11.58
N ILE A 255 4.30 -8.23 -11.34
CA ILE A 255 4.04 -9.51 -10.67
C ILE A 255 4.57 -10.68 -11.49
N ALA A 256 4.37 -10.68 -12.82
CA ALA A 256 4.92 -11.73 -13.70
C ALA A 256 6.44 -11.80 -13.60
N THR A 257 7.15 -10.66 -13.62
CA THR A 257 8.61 -10.60 -13.48
C THR A 257 9.07 -11.16 -12.13
N LEU A 258 8.41 -10.78 -11.03
CA LEU A 258 8.73 -11.29 -9.69
C LEU A 258 8.52 -12.79 -9.57
N THR A 259 7.41 -13.30 -10.11
CA THR A 259 7.07 -14.74 -10.03
C THR A 259 8.09 -15.59 -10.78
N ILE A 260 8.45 -15.20 -12.01
CA ILE A 260 9.43 -15.95 -12.81
C ILE A 260 10.79 -15.99 -12.13
N ARG A 261 11.25 -14.87 -11.57
CA ARG A 261 12.58 -14.76 -10.94
C ARG A 261 12.65 -15.48 -9.60
N GLY A 262 11.62 -15.32 -8.76
CA GLY A 262 11.61 -15.92 -7.42
C GLY A 262 11.68 -17.45 -7.44
N ILE A 263 10.98 -18.11 -8.37
CA ILE A 263 11.01 -19.59 -8.48
C ILE A 263 12.39 -20.12 -8.90
N THR A 264 13.08 -19.41 -9.81
CA THR A 264 14.36 -19.89 -10.37
C THR A 264 15.50 -19.76 -9.37
N SER A 265 15.59 -18.66 -8.64
CA SER A 265 16.71 -18.37 -7.74
C SER A 265 16.73 -19.24 -6.49
N SER A 266 15.59 -19.47 -5.86
CA SER A 266 15.48 -20.29 -4.64
C SER A 266 15.93 -21.74 -4.87
N THR A 267 15.67 -22.30 -6.05
CA THR A 267 16.13 -23.66 -6.42
C THR A 267 17.64 -23.73 -6.54
N ILE A 268 18.27 -22.72 -7.15
CA ILE A 268 19.73 -22.67 -7.32
C ILE A 268 20.43 -22.54 -5.95
N ASP A 269 19.93 -21.68 -5.07
CA ASP A 269 20.51 -21.49 -3.73
C ASP A 269 20.42 -22.76 -2.88
N ALA A 270 19.30 -23.49 -2.91
CA ALA A 270 19.14 -24.75 -2.20
C ALA A 270 20.14 -25.81 -2.67
N VAL A 271 20.35 -25.96 -3.98
CA VAL A 271 21.33 -26.88 -4.54
C VAL A 271 22.75 -26.49 -4.16
N THR A 272 23.08 -25.19 -4.26
CA THR A 272 24.41 -24.68 -3.93
C THR A 272 24.75 -24.91 -2.46
N LEU A 273 23.84 -24.64 -1.54
CA LEU A 273 24.08 -24.87 -0.10
C LEU A 273 24.27 -26.34 0.23
N LYS A 274 23.44 -27.25 -0.34
CA LYS A 274 23.58 -28.71 -0.15
C LYS A 274 24.91 -29.20 -0.68
N THR A 275 25.33 -28.75 -1.87
CA THR A 275 26.61 -29.14 -2.48
C THR A 275 27.78 -28.62 -1.64
N THR A 276 27.73 -27.40 -1.14
CA THR A 276 28.79 -26.83 -0.29
C THR A 276 28.92 -27.60 1.02
N LYS A 277 27.82 -27.92 1.70
CA LYS A 277 27.84 -28.73 2.93
C LYS A 277 28.42 -30.12 2.65
N PHE A 278 27.96 -30.79 1.59
CA PHE A 278 28.49 -32.11 1.20
C PHE A 278 29.99 -32.06 0.93
N ALA A 279 30.48 -31.04 0.26
CA ALA A 279 31.89 -30.86 0.00
C ALA A 279 32.68 -30.67 1.32
N ILE A 280 32.21 -29.81 2.23
CA ILE A 280 32.88 -29.58 3.52
C ILE A 280 32.88 -30.85 4.36
N ASP A 281 31.75 -31.56 4.46
CA ASP A 281 31.64 -32.80 5.25
C ASP A 281 32.58 -33.91 4.77
N ASN A 282 32.77 -34.04 3.46
CA ASN A 282 33.53 -35.17 2.89
C ASN A 282 35.00 -34.85 2.57
N PHE A 283 35.34 -33.58 2.29
CA PHE A 283 36.71 -33.20 1.89
C PHE A 283 37.57 -32.62 3.02
N ILE A 284 36.98 -32.24 4.17
CA ILE A 284 37.73 -31.74 5.33
C ILE A 284 37.70 -32.79 6.45
N PRO A 285 38.77 -33.58 6.62
CA PRO A 285 38.82 -34.64 7.63
C PRO A 285 38.76 -34.05 9.05
N ILE A 286 38.07 -34.77 9.97
CA ILE A 286 37.99 -34.48 11.40
C ILE A 286 37.11 -33.28 11.78
N VAL A 287 37.21 -32.14 11.09
CA VAL A 287 36.50 -30.90 11.44
C VAL A 287 35.38 -30.47 10.48
N GLY A 288 35.28 -31.17 9.30
CA GLY A 288 34.29 -30.81 8.25
C GLY A 288 32.87 -30.81 8.76
N LYS A 289 32.50 -31.81 9.57
CA LYS A 289 31.15 -31.91 10.17
C LYS A 289 30.85 -30.74 11.12
N ALA A 290 31.82 -30.36 11.96
CA ALA A 290 31.66 -29.22 12.86
C ALA A 290 31.50 -27.89 12.10
N PHE A 291 32.22 -27.70 10.99
CA PHE A 291 32.05 -26.53 10.12
C PHE A 291 30.68 -26.54 9.41
N SER A 292 30.24 -27.67 8.91
CA SER A 292 28.91 -27.80 8.27
C SER A 292 27.78 -27.52 9.26
N ASP A 293 27.89 -28.01 10.51
CA ASP A 293 26.94 -27.76 11.57
C ASP A 293 26.93 -26.26 11.97
N ALA A 294 28.11 -25.63 12.05
CA ALA A 294 28.22 -24.19 12.31
C ALA A 294 27.54 -23.34 11.19
N ILE A 295 27.79 -23.67 9.92
CA ILE A 295 27.10 -23.02 8.79
C ILE A 295 25.61 -23.21 8.92
N SER A 296 25.13 -24.41 9.24
CA SER A 296 23.70 -24.70 9.40
C SER A 296 23.06 -23.87 10.51
N SER A 297 23.77 -23.70 11.61
CA SER A 297 23.32 -22.88 12.77
C SER A 297 23.21 -21.39 12.39
N VAL A 298 24.22 -20.83 11.70
CA VAL A 298 24.18 -19.43 11.22
C VAL A 298 23.01 -19.22 10.26
N VAL A 299 22.81 -20.13 9.29
CA VAL A 299 21.69 -20.09 8.36
C VAL A 299 20.35 -20.13 9.11
N GLY A 300 20.19 -21.06 10.05
CA GLY A 300 18.97 -21.20 10.85
C GLY A 300 18.64 -19.92 11.66
N TYR A 301 19.64 -19.37 12.34
CA TYR A 301 19.46 -18.14 13.12
C TYR A 301 19.12 -16.94 12.23
N SER A 302 19.82 -16.78 11.11
CA SER A 302 19.52 -15.72 10.12
C SER A 302 18.08 -15.82 9.60
N LEU A 303 17.54 -17.03 9.40
CA LEU A 303 16.16 -17.24 8.98
C LEU A 303 15.15 -16.83 10.06
N ILE A 304 15.42 -17.08 11.33
CA ILE A 304 14.56 -16.63 12.45
C ILE A 304 14.49 -15.09 12.46
N ILE A 305 15.64 -14.43 12.41
CA ILE A 305 15.71 -12.95 12.38
C ILE A 305 14.99 -12.41 11.15
N LYS A 306 15.23 -12.98 9.97
CA LYS A 306 14.55 -12.60 8.73
C LYS A 306 13.03 -12.72 8.87
N ASN A 307 12.53 -13.81 9.43
CA ASN A 307 11.11 -14.03 9.63
C ASN A 307 10.49 -13.02 10.62
N ALA A 308 11.21 -12.69 11.69
CA ALA A 308 10.80 -11.67 12.65
C ALA A 308 10.66 -10.30 11.99
N ILE A 309 11.69 -9.88 11.24
CA ILE A 309 11.71 -8.59 10.54
C ILE A 309 10.66 -8.55 9.44
N SER A 310 10.51 -9.64 8.68
CA SER A 310 9.53 -9.73 7.59
C SER A 310 8.09 -9.67 8.09
N SER A 311 7.76 -10.36 9.18
CA SER A 311 6.41 -10.31 9.74
C SER A 311 6.05 -8.91 10.25
N MET A 312 7.01 -8.26 10.93
CA MET A 312 6.82 -6.89 11.40
C MET A 312 6.77 -5.88 10.25
N GLY A 313 7.62 -6.04 9.26
CA GLY A 313 7.65 -5.17 8.08
C GLY A 313 6.36 -5.23 7.27
N LEU A 314 5.77 -6.40 7.07
CA LEU A 314 4.45 -6.54 6.45
C LEU A 314 3.36 -5.80 7.23
N LEU A 315 3.39 -5.87 8.55
CA LEU A 315 2.43 -5.18 9.40
C LEU A 315 2.59 -3.66 9.30
N ILE A 316 3.81 -3.14 9.37
CA ILE A 316 4.11 -1.72 9.20
C ILE A 316 3.64 -1.24 7.81
N LEU A 317 3.91 -2.00 6.76
CA LEU A 317 3.45 -1.69 5.40
C LEU A 317 1.93 -1.52 5.34
N VAL A 318 1.18 -2.44 5.97
CA VAL A 318 -0.29 -2.36 6.04
C VAL A 318 -0.73 -1.09 6.76
N LEU A 319 -0.08 -0.71 7.86
CA LEU A 319 -0.45 0.49 8.63
C LEU A 319 -0.16 1.79 7.89
N ILE A 320 0.94 1.87 7.14
CA ILE A 320 1.27 3.02 6.28
C ILE A 320 0.13 3.29 5.28
N ILE A 321 -0.44 2.22 4.72
CA ILE A 321 -1.45 2.31 3.67
C ILE A 321 -2.84 2.58 4.23
N LEU A 322 -3.10 2.16 5.44
CA LEU A 322 -4.44 2.12 6.05
C LEU A 322 -5.07 3.50 6.13
N TYR A 323 -4.32 4.50 6.63
CA TYR A 323 -4.80 5.88 6.76
C TYR A 323 -5.24 6.50 5.41
N PRO A 324 -4.40 6.53 4.37
CA PRO A 324 -4.78 7.11 3.08
C PRO A 324 -5.94 6.36 2.41
N ILE A 325 -6.01 5.03 2.54
CA ILE A 325 -7.13 4.24 2.01
C ILE A 325 -8.43 4.64 2.70
N ILE A 326 -8.48 4.64 4.03
CA ILE A 326 -9.68 4.99 4.80
C ILE A 326 -10.16 6.39 4.41
N LYS A 327 -9.25 7.36 4.36
CA LYS A 327 -9.60 8.76 4.07
C LYS A 327 -10.17 8.93 2.67
N ILE A 328 -9.54 8.36 1.64
CA ILE A 328 -10.04 8.46 0.25
C ILE A 328 -11.33 7.69 0.05
N VAL A 329 -11.49 6.52 0.68
CA VAL A 329 -12.75 5.76 0.69
C VAL A 329 -13.88 6.58 1.28
N LEU A 330 -13.66 7.21 2.44
CA LEU A 330 -14.67 8.05 3.10
C LEU A 330 -15.04 9.25 2.23
N ILE A 331 -14.08 9.95 1.64
CA ILE A 331 -14.35 11.10 0.75
C ILE A 331 -15.13 10.63 -0.49
N SER A 332 -14.72 9.53 -1.13
CA SER A 332 -15.43 8.94 -2.28
C SER A 332 -16.85 8.55 -1.93
N PHE A 333 -17.05 7.92 -0.77
CA PHE A 333 -18.38 7.54 -0.29
C PHE A 333 -19.28 8.76 -0.07
N ILE A 334 -18.75 9.79 0.60
CA ILE A 334 -19.50 11.03 0.87
C ILE A 334 -19.88 11.76 -0.42
N TYR A 335 -19.01 11.80 -1.43
CA TYR A 335 -19.36 12.38 -2.72
C TYR A 335 -20.54 11.65 -3.36
N LYS A 336 -20.50 10.32 -3.39
CA LYS A 336 -21.58 9.50 -3.95
C LYS A 336 -22.89 9.65 -3.16
N MET A 337 -22.79 9.71 -1.83
CA MET A 337 -23.96 9.95 -0.98
C MET A 337 -24.51 11.35 -1.18
N SER A 338 -23.66 12.38 -1.27
CA SER A 338 -24.10 13.75 -1.55
C SER A 338 -24.77 13.87 -2.91
N ALA A 339 -24.25 13.22 -3.95
CA ALA A 339 -24.87 13.15 -5.25
C ALA A 339 -26.27 12.53 -5.16
N ALA A 340 -26.39 11.35 -4.52
CA ALA A 340 -27.66 10.65 -4.37
C ALA A 340 -28.70 11.46 -3.57
N LEU A 341 -28.28 12.13 -2.50
CA LEU A 341 -29.17 12.95 -1.68
C LEU A 341 -29.64 14.23 -2.38
N THR A 342 -28.82 14.77 -3.27
CA THR A 342 -29.17 15.98 -4.04
C THR A 342 -29.88 15.66 -5.35
N GLU A 343 -29.84 14.45 -5.85
CA GLU A 343 -30.44 14.02 -7.12
C GLU A 343 -31.91 14.41 -7.29
N PRO A 344 -32.82 14.22 -6.27
CA PRO A 344 -34.24 14.54 -6.44
C PRO A 344 -34.53 16.05 -6.46
N ILE A 345 -33.61 16.90 -6.02
CA ILE A 345 -33.82 18.35 -5.88
C ILE A 345 -32.88 19.20 -6.72
N SER A 346 -31.81 18.64 -7.24
CA SER A 346 -30.77 19.40 -7.95
C SER A 346 -30.79 19.19 -9.46
N ASP A 347 -30.23 20.17 -10.18
CA ASP A 347 -29.95 20.04 -11.61
C ASP A 347 -29.02 18.83 -11.89
N LYS A 348 -29.29 18.12 -12.98
CA LYS A 348 -28.52 16.95 -13.39
C LYS A 348 -27.02 17.24 -13.58
N ARG A 349 -26.64 18.45 -14.00
CA ARG A 349 -25.24 18.88 -14.15
C ARG A 349 -24.51 18.90 -12.82
N ILE A 350 -25.17 19.37 -11.75
CA ILE A 350 -24.64 19.42 -10.38
C ILE A 350 -24.42 17.99 -9.86
N THR A 351 -25.46 17.17 -9.93
CA THR A 351 -25.41 15.78 -9.43
C THR A 351 -24.37 14.96 -10.15
N SER A 352 -24.33 15.05 -11.51
CA SER A 352 -23.32 14.35 -12.30
C SER A 352 -21.89 14.84 -12.01
N SER A 353 -21.70 16.12 -11.67
CA SER A 353 -20.38 16.65 -11.30
C SER A 353 -19.90 16.12 -9.95
N ILE A 354 -20.80 16.04 -8.97
CA ILE A 354 -20.47 15.46 -7.64
C ILE A 354 -20.18 13.95 -7.79
N GLU A 355 -20.98 13.23 -8.56
CA GLU A 355 -20.75 11.83 -8.84
C GLU A 355 -19.44 11.59 -9.60
N GLY A 356 -19.15 12.42 -10.61
CA GLY A 356 -17.90 12.41 -11.36
C GLY A 356 -16.67 12.61 -10.47
N ALA A 357 -16.75 13.55 -9.52
CA ALA A 357 -15.72 13.73 -8.50
C ALA A 357 -15.56 12.47 -7.64
N GLY A 358 -16.63 11.83 -7.21
CA GLY A 358 -16.61 10.56 -6.49
C GLY A 358 -15.95 9.44 -7.30
N ASN A 359 -16.20 9.37 -8.59
CA ASN A 359 -15.58 8.39 -9.50
C ASN A 359 -14.07 8.65 -9.69
N ALA A 360 -13.64 9.90 -9.75
CA ALA A 360 -12.22 10.26 -9.77
C ALA A 360 -11.49 9.88 -8.47
N MET A 361 -12.15 9.98 -7.31
CA MET A 361 -11.63 9.47 -6.03
C MET A 361 -11.42 7.95 -6.05
N VAL A 362 -12.34 7.19 -6.69
CA VAL A 362 -12.17 5.74 -6.86
C VAL A 362 -10.96 5.41 -7.73
N LEU A 363 -10.68 6.19 -8.78
CA LEU A 363 -9.47 6.03 -9.58
C LEU A 363 -8.20 6.34 -8.77
N LEU A 364 -8.23 7.36 -7.92
CA LEU A 364 -7.11 7.69 -7.03
C LEU A 364 -6.89 6.58 -5.99
N LEU A 365 -7.97 6.02 -5.43
CA LEU A 365 -7.91 4.86 -4.55
C LEU A 365 -7.28 3.65 -5.26
N SER A 366 -7.69 3.36 -6.51
CA SER A 366 -7.10 2.26 -7.29
C SER A 366 -5.59 2.45 -7.52
N CYS A 367 -5.13 3.68 -7.67
CA CYS A 367 -3.71 4.03 -7.78
C CYS A 367 -2.93 3.62 -6.52
N ILE A 368 -3.42 4.00 -5.33
CA ILE A 368 -2.77 3.63 -4.05
C ILE A 368 -2.79 2.11 -3.87
N LEU A 369 -3.95 1.47 -4.09
CA LEU A 369 -4.08 0.02 -3.94
C LEU A 369 -3.17 -0.74 -4.91
N SER A 370 -2.98 -0.25 -6.13
CA SER A 370 -2.08 -0.84 -7.11
C SER A 370 -0.62 -0.83 -6.64
N VAL A 371 -0.14 0.32 -6.18
CA VAL A 371 1.22 0.46 -5.66
C VAL A 371 1.39 -0.38 -4.40
N SER A 372 0.43 -0.31 -3.48
CA SER A 372 0.44 -1.09 -2.25
C SER A 372 0.50 -2.58 -2.49
N LEU A 373 -0.28 -3.08 -3.45
CA LEU A 373 -0.28 -4.49 -3.82
C LEU A 373 1.08 -4.92 -4.38
N MET A 374 1.69 -4.10 -5.26
CA MET A 374 2.99 -4.43 -5.83
C MET A 374 4.07 -4.51 -4.76
N PHE A 375 4.15 -3.56 -3.84
CA PHE A 375 5.11 -3.59 -2.74
C PHE A 375 4.81 -4.70 -1.74
N PHE A 376 3.54 -4.99 -1.47
CA PHE A 376 3.15 -6.11 -0.62
C PHE A 376 3.60 -7.45 -1.19
N VAL A 377 3.39 -7.69 -2.50
CA VAL A 377 3.83 -8.91 -3.19
C VAL A 377 5.36 -9.00 -3.20
N LEU A 378 6.06 -7.91 -3.49
CA LEU A 378 7.52 -7.86 -3.43
C LEU A 378 8.02 -8.26 -2.04
N PHE A 379 7.47 -7.64 -1.01
CA PHE A 379 7.84 -7.92 0.37
C PHE A 379 7.53 -9.36 0.78
N ALA A 380 6.37 -9.90 0.37
CA ALA A 380 5.98 -11.28 0.65
C ALA A 380 6.93 -12.30 -0.01
N ILE A 381 7.40 -12.03 -1.23
CA ILE A 381 8.39 -12.88 -1.91
C ILE A 381 9.72 -12.84 -1.13
N ILE A 382 10.20 -11.68 -0.75
CA ILE A 382 11.42 -11.52 0.06
C ILE A 382 11.27 -12.19 1.43
N ALA A 383 10.11 -12.07 2.05
CA ALA A 383 9.81 -12.74 3.31
C ALA A 383 9.78 -14.28 3.18
N SER A 384 9.42 -14.82 2.01
CA SER A 384 9.42 -16.26 1.75
C SER A 384 10.78 -16.81 1.33
N ALA A 385 11.73 -15.95 0.96
CA ALA A 385 13.08 -16.30 0.55
C ALA A 385 13.79 -17.19 1.60
N GLY A 386 14.61 -18.12 1.17
CA GLY A 386 15.43 -18.98 2.05
C GLY A 386 14.69 -20.13 2.76
N LYS A 387 13.36 -20.22 2.72
CA LYS A 387 12.61 -21.30 3.40
C LYS A 387 12.95 -22.70 2.86
N PHE A 388 13.34 -22.83 1.60
CA PHE A 388 13.65 -24.11 0.96
C PHE A 388 15.03 -24.68 1.34
N ILE A 389 15.85 -23.90 2.06
CA ILE A 389 17.24 -24.27 2.38
C ILE A 389 17.31 -25.21 3.58
N VAL A 390 16.35 -25.14 4.50
CA VAL A 390 16.34 -25.88 5.78
C VAL A 390 15.37 -27.06 5.79
N GLY A 391 14.41 -27.12 4.88
CA GLY A 391 13.33 -28.12 4.86
C GLY A 391 13.57 -29.34 3.93
N GLY A 392 14.83 -29.63 3.54
CA GLY A 392 15.15 -30.76 2.65
C GLY A 392 16.05 -31.80 3.29
#